data_22a0bf303cce19657d896cd2cfa62763
#
_entry.id   22a0bf303cce19657d896cd2cfa62763
#
_cell.length_a   1.000
_cell.length_b   1.000
_cell.length_c   1.000
_cell.angle_alpha   90.00
_cell.angle_beta   90.00
_cell.angle_gamma   90.00
#
_symmetry.space_group_name_H-M   'P 1'
#
loop_
_entity.id
_entity.type
_entity.pdbx_description
1 polymer ?
#
loop_
_entity_poly.entity_id
_entity_poly.type
_entity_poly.pdbx_seq_one_letter_code
_entity_poly.pdbx_strand_id
1 'polypeptide(L)'
;MRALASTSETDKKDKSVAAKVLVLSGPNLDRLGRREPEIYGRTTLAEIHQRLAEQASRRSASVDCRQSNHEGVLIDWIGQAGDDGFDAILINPGAYTHTSYALHDAIKGCGLPTVELHLSNPDAREEFRRHSCVAPACLGRIAGFGAGSYGLALTAVLDHLVRTRLR
;
A
#
# COMPACT_ATOMS: atom_id res chain seq x y z
N MET A 1 -22.55 57.97 17.67
CA MET A 1 -22.96 56.57 17.36
C MET A 1 -22.01 56.02 16.34
N ARG A 2 -21.07 55.16 16.74
CA ARG A 2 -20.15 54.46 15.85
C ARG A 2 -20.58 53.00 15.83
N ALA A 3 -20.97 52.52 14.65
CA ALA A 3 -21.29 51.11 14.41
C ALA A 3 -20.00 50.30 14.38
N LEU A 4 -19.92 49.28 15.20
CA LEU A 4 -18.86 48.29 15.20
C LEU A 4 -19.13 47.29 14.06
N ALA A 5 -18.24 47.28 13.10
CA ALA A 5 -18.24 46.25 12.05
C ALA A 5 -17.74 44.94 12.64
N SER A 6 -18.58 43.93 12.63
CA SER A 6 -18.27 42.56 12.96
C SER A 6 -17.46 41.96 11.80
N THR A 7 -16.19 41.73 12.03
CA THR A 7 -15.37 40.91 11.13
C THR A 7 -15.72 39.44 11.31
N SER A 8 -16.39 38.88 10.32
CA SER A 8 -16.58 37.45 10.24
C SER A 8 -15.21 36.77 9.98
N GLU A 9 -14.69 36.07 10.97
CA GLU A 9 -13.64 35.07 10.81
C GLU A 9 -14.14 33.99 9.87
N THR A 10 -13.68 34.03 8.62
CA THR A 10 -13.88 32.97 7.66
C THR A 10 -13.11 31.76 8.12
N ASP A 11 -13.88 30.77 8.53
CA ASP A 11 -13.49 29.39 8.83
C ASP A 11 -12.63 28.83 7.65
N LYS A 12 -11.31 28.92 7.76
CA LYS A 12 -10.40 28.20 6.89
C LYS A 12 -10.47 26.73 7.27
N LYS A 13 -11.47 26.05 6.75
CA LYS A 13 -11.52 24.59 6.69
C LYS A 13 -10.26 24.16 5.94
N ASP A 14 -9.26 23.76 6.69
CA ASP A 14 -8.06 23.08 6.18
C ASP A 14 -8.52 21.85 5.40
N LYS A 15 -8.54 21.97 4.06
CA LYS A 15 -8.75 20.84 3.18
C LYS A 15 -7.47 20.00 3.23
N SER A 16 -7.32 19.17 4.27
CA SER A 16 -6.34 18.10 4.25
C SER A 16 -6.61 17.28 3.00
N VAL A 17 -5.69 17.36 2.04
CA VAL A 17 -5.79 16.56 0.81
C VAL A 17 -5.82 15.11 1.25
N ALA A 18 -6.93 14.44 0.97
CA ALA A 18 -7.10 13.03 1.32
C ALA A 18 -5.99 12.20 0.69
N ALA A 19 -5.29 11.38 1.48
CA ALA A 19 -4.20 10.57 0.99
C ALA A 19 -4.72 9.51 0.00
N LYS A 20 -4.01 9.32 -1.12
CA LYS A 20 -4.31 8.33 -2.14
C LYS A 20 -3.21 7.28 -2.18
N VAL A 21 -3.56 6.02 -1.92
CA VAL A 21 -2.60 4.91 -1.82
C VAL A 21 -2.81 3.91 -2.95
N LEU A 22 -1.75 3.61 -3.69
CA LEU A 22 -1.74 2.55 -4.69
C LEU A 22 -1.46 1.22 -4.01
N VAL A 23 -2.32 0.22 -4.24
CA VAL A 23 -2.17 -1.13 -3.68
C VAL A 23 -1.92 -2.11 -4.81
N LEU A 24 -0.72 -2.69 -4.84
CA LEU A 24 -0.28 -3.60 -5.89
C LEU A 24 -0.21 -5.03 -5.37
N SER A 25 -0.82 -5.94 -6.08
CA SER A 25 -0.80 -7.38 -5.82
C SER A 25 -0.16 -8.10 -7.01
N GLY A 26 0.89 -8.84 -6.74
CA GLY A 26 1.70 -9.59 -7.72
C GLY A 26 1.10 -10.93 -8.13
N PRO A 27 1.95 -11.82 -8.68
CA PRO A 27 1.50 -13.04 -9.35
C PRO A 27 0.76 -13.99 -8.42
N ASN A 28 -0.28 -14.62 -8.98
CA ASN A 28 -1.15 -15.62 -8.37
C ASN A 28 -2.05 -15.10 -7.22
N LEU A 29 -2.00 -13.81 -6.88
CA LEU A 29 -2.85 -13.26 -5.82
C LEU A 29 -4.32 -13.12 -6.26
N ASP A 30 -4.60 -13.10 -7.56
CA ASP A 30 -5.94 -13.25 -8.14
C ASP A 30 -6.62 -14.58 -7.77
N ARG A 31 -5.84 -15.58 -7.34
CA ARG A 31 -6.31 -16.92 -6.93
C ARG A 31 -6.50 -17.11 -5.42
N LEU A 32 -6.35 -16.03 -4.63
CA LEU A 32 -6.60 -16.08 -3.20
C LEU A 32 -8.02 -16.59 -2.89
N GLY A 33 -8.13 -17.36 -1.81
CA GLY A 33 -9.37 -18.04 -1.40
C GLY A 33 -9.63 -19.38 -2.12
N ARG A 34 -8.92 -19.66 -3.23
CA ARG A 34 -9.03 -20.91 -4.01
C ARG A 34 -7.74 -21.72 -3.98
N ARG A 35 -6.58 -21.06 -3.84
CA ARG A 35 -5.25 -21.68 -3.85
C ARG A 35 -4.71 -21.80 -2.43
N GLU A 36 -4.25 -22.99 -2.04
CA GLU A 36 -3.55 -23.29 -0.79
C GLU A 36 -4.21 -22.58 0.42
N PRO A 37 -5.50 -22.83 0.72
CA PRO A 37 -6.23 -22.10 1.77
C PRO A 37 -5.64 -22.34 3.17
N GLU A 38 -4.90 -23.42 3.38
CA GLU A 38 -4.13 -23.72 4.59
C GLU A 38 -2.97 -22.75 4.82
N ILE A 39 -2.42 -22.12 3.76
CA ILE A 39 -1.31 -21.17 3.84
C ILE A 39 -1.82 -19.73 3.79
N TYR A 40 -2.76 -19.43 2.88
CA TYR A 40 -3.19 -18.06 2.57
C TYR A 40 -4.58 -17.72 3.11
N GLY A 41 -5.33 -18.70 3.64
CA GLY A 41 -6.70 -18.54 4.09
C GLY A 41 -7.72 -18.58 2.94
N ARG A 42 -9.01 -18.40 3.30
CA ARG A 42 -10.14 -18.46 2.35
C ARG A 42 -10.58 -17.08 1.84
N THR A 43 -10.02 -16.00 2.37
CA THR A 43 -10.36 -14.64 1.97
C THR A 43 -9.86 -14.38 0.56
N THR A 44 -10.74 -13.90 -0.31
CA THR A 44 -10.41 -13.55 -1.69
C THR A 44 -9.71 -12.18 -1.78
N LEU A 45 -9.01 -11.94 -2.88
CA LEU A 45 -8.39 -10.63 -3.12
C LEU A 45 -9.44 -9.50 -3.20
N ALA A 46 -10.60 -9.79 -3.78
CA ALA A 46 -11.70 -8.82 -3.86
C ALA A 46 -12.22 -8.41 -2.47
N GLU A 47 -12.37 -9.36 -1.55
CA GLU A 47 -12.76 -9.07 -0.17
C GLU A 47 -11.68 -8.25 0.57
N ILE A 48 -10.40 -8.52 0.31
CA ILE A 48 -9.29 -7.71 0.84
C ILE A 48 -9.39 -6.28 0.33
N HIS A 49 -9.57 -6.08 -0.98
CA HIS A 49 -9.69 -4.76 -1.60
C HIS A 49 -10.87 -3.97 -1.03
N GLN A 50 -12.03 -4.63 -0.84
CA GLN A 50 -13.21 -4.01 -0.23
C GLN A 50 -12.90 -3.53 1.20
N ARG A 51 -12.32 -4.38 2.03
CA ARG A 51 -11.95 -4.03 3.42
C ARG A 51 -10.95 -2.88 3.48
N LEU A 52 -9.98 -2.84 2.54
CA LEU A 52 -9.02 -1.73 2.44
C LEU A 52 -9.72 -0.42 2.08
N ALA A 53 -10.65 -0.42 1.13
CA ALA A 53 -11.40 0.77 0.75
C ALA A 53 -12.22 1.32 1.92
N GLU A 54 -12.88 0.44 2.69
CA GLU A 54 -13.62 0.82 3.90
C GLU A 54 -12.68 1.38 4.98
N GLN A 55 -11.52 0.75 5.19
CA GLN A 55 -10.52 1.21 6.18
C GLN A 55 -9.94 2.57 5.79
N ALA A 56 -9.59 2.78 4.51
CA ALA A 56 -9.08 4.04 3.99
C ALA A 56 -10.10 5.16 4.16
N SER A 57 -11.36 4.91 3.79
CA SER A 57 -12.47 5.88 3.92
C SER A 57 -12.63 6.38 5.36
N ARG A 58 -12.55 5.48 6.35
CA ARG A 58 -12.61 5.86 7.78
C ARG A 58 -11.47 6.77 8.22
N ARG A 59 -10.39 6.85 7.45
CA ARG A 59 -9.22 7.69 7.69
C ARG A 59 -9.09 8.85 6.69
N SER A 60 -10.18 9.21 6.02
CA SER A 60 -10.18 10.25 4.98
C SER A 60 -9.10 10.02 3.91
N ALA A 61 -8.91 8.78 3.51
CA ALA A 61 -7.98 8.35 2.48
C ALA A 61 -8.71 7.50 1.43
N SER A 62 -8.06 7.23 0.31
CA SER A 62 -8.55 6.33 -0.72
C SER A 62 -7.47 5.32 -1.14
N VAL A 63 -7.90 4.19 -1.65
CA VAL A 63 -7.03 3.17 -2.22
C VAL A 63 -7.44 2.87 -3.66
N ASP A 64 -6.45 2.67 -4.53
CA ASP A 64 -6.61 2.08 -5.86
C ASP A 64 -5.88 0.74 -5.85
N CYS A 65 -6.64 -0.35 -6.00
CA CYS A 65 -6.11 -1.70 -5.87
C CYS A 65 -5.99 -2.34 -7.25
N ARG A 66 -4.78 -2.79 -7.58
CA ARG A 66 -4.46 -3.41 -8.87
C ARG A 66 -3.77 -4.76 -8.66
N GLN A 67 -3.97 -5.69 -9.58
CA GLN A 67 -3.30 -6.98 -9.58
C GLN A 67 -2.72 -7.28 -10.96
N SER A 68 -1.53 -7.83 -11.00
CA SER A 68 -0.94 -8.36 -12.24
C SER A 68 -0.02 -9.56 -11.97
N ASN A 69 -0.05 -10.53 -12.88
CA ASN A 69 0.93 -11.61 -12.92
C ASN A 69 2.22 -11.21 -13.66
N HIS A 70 2.23 -10.04 -14.32
CA HIS A 70 3.33 -9.57 -15.14
C HIS A 70 4.19 -8.55 -14.38
N GLU A 71 5.47 -8.84 -14.26
CA GLU A 71 6.44 -7.99 -13.58
C GLU A 71 6.51 -6.59 -14.19
N GLY A 72 6.59 -6.50 -15.54
CA GLY A 72 6.65 -5.22 -16.25
C GLY A 72 5.45 -4.32 -16.00
N VAL A 73 4.25 -4.89 -15.88
CA VAL A 73 3.04 -4.13 -15.55
C VAL A 73 3.11 -3.52 -14.15
N LEU A 74 3.64 -4.27 -13.18
CA LEU A 74 3.85 -3.76 -11.83
C LEU A 74 4.87 -2.61 -11.82
N ILE A 75 5.95 -2.75 -12.58
CA ILE A 75 6.99 -1.72 -12.76
C ILE A 75 6.39 -0.45 -13.36
N ASP A 76 5.59 -0.57 -14.43
CA ASP A 76 4.95 0.57 -15.08
C ASP A 76 4.02 1.31 -14.12
N TRP A 77 3.20 0.59 -13.34
CA TRP A 77 2.33 1.21 -12.35
C TRP A 77 3.10 1.93 -11.23
N ILE A 78 4.22 1.36 -10.78
CA ILE A 78 5.09 2.00 -9.79
C ILE A 78 5.69 3.28 -10.37
N GLY A 79 6.23 3.21 -11.59
CA GLY A 79 6.85 4.35 -12.25
C GLY A 79 5.90 5.52 -12.48
N GLN A 80 4.63 5.24 -12.77
CA GLN A 80 3.60 6.24 -13.02
C GLN A 80 2.91 6.76 -11.74
N ALA A 81 3.12 6.11 -10.60
CA ALA A 81 2.34 6.37 -9.38
C ALA A 81 2.39 7.83 -8.92
N GLY A 82 3.55 8.48 -9.02
CA GLY A 82 3.68 9.90 -8.66
C GLY A 82 2.88 10.82 -9.59
N ASP A 83 2.96 10.59 -10.89
CA ASP A 83 2.23 11.38 -11.92
C ASP A 83 0.71 11.15 -11.81
N ASP A 84 0.28 9.95 -11.42
CA ASP A 84 -1.12 9.61 -11.16
C ASP A 84 -1.66 10.18 -9.82
N GLY A 85 -0.83 10.89 -9.08
CA GLY A 85 -1.19 11.57 -7.84
C GLY A 85 -1.34 10.65 -6.62
N PHE A 86 -0.64 9.52 -6.60
CA PHE A 86 -0.55 8.70 -5.40
C PHE A 86 0.47 9.28 -4.41
N ASP A 87 0.17 9.15 -3.13
CA ASP A 87 1.03 9.60 -2.02
C ASP A 87 1.91 8.47 -1.46
N ALA A 88 1.52 7.22 -1.68
CA ALA A 88 2.23 6.04 -1.18
C ALA A 88 1.85 4.77 -1.95
N ILE A 89 2.64 3.72 -1.78
CA ILE A 89 2.42 2.40 -2.38
C ILE A 89 2.42 1.32 -1.30
N LEU A 90 1.47 0.39 -1.40
CA LEU A 90 1.51 -0.92 -0.75
C LEU A 90 1.77 -1.97 -1.82
N ILE A 91 2.73 -2.84 -1.63
CA ILE A 91 3.03 -3.89 -2.59
C ILE A 91 3.14 -5.26 -1.94
N ASN A 92 2.35 -6.21 -2.45
CA ASN A 92 2.61 -7.64 -2.26
C ASN A 92 3.21 -8.19 -3.56
N PRO A 93 4.54 -8.28 -3.66
CA PRO A 93 5.18 -8.67 -4.91
C PRO A 93 4.98 -10.15 -5.25
N GLY A 94 4.42 -10.95 -4.33
CA GLY A 94 4.40 -12.40 -4.45
C GLY A 94 5.81 -12.97 -4.54
N ALA A 95 6.03 -13.92 -5.44
CA ALA A 95 7.34 -14.55 -5.63
C ALA A 95 8.40 -13.58 -6.20
N TYR A 96 8.00 -12.51 -6.86
CA TYR A 96 8.94 -11.51 -7.38
C TYR A 96 9.75 -10.83 -6.26
N THR A 97 9.31 -10.89 -5.01
CA THR A 97 10.08 -10.35 -3.89
C THR A 97 11.47 -11.00 -3.77
N HIS A 98 11.60 -12.27 -4.20
CA HIS A 98 12.85 -13.03 -4.07
C HIS A 98 13.82 -12.80 -5.24
N THR A 99 13.35 -12.26 -6.38
CA THR A 99 14.09 -12.26 -7.65
C THR A 99 14.14 -10.93 -8.37
N SER A 100 13.21 -10.01 -8.08
CA SER A 100 13.05 -8.81 -8.88
C SER A 100 13.87 -7.61 -8.36
N TYR A 101 15.07 -7.46 -8.88
CA TYR A 101 15.81 -6.19 -8.78
C TYR A 101 15.14 -5.06 -9.56
N ALA A 102 14.39 -5.39 -10.63
CA ALA A 102 13.67 -4.39 -11.40
C ALA A 102 12.55 -3.72 -10.60
N LEU A 103 11.81 -4.48 -9.78
CA LEU A 103 10.85 -3.91 -8.83
C LEU A 103 11.54 -3.05 -7.76
N HIS A 104 12.69 -3.51 -7.24
CA HIS A 104 13.50 -2.73 -6.31
C HIS A 104 13.85 -1.35 -6.88
N ASP A 105 14.39 -1.34 -8.10
CA ASP A 105 14.82 -0.10 -8.77
C ASP A 105 13.63 0.82 -9.08
N ALA A 106 12.50 0.25 -9.51
CA ALA A 106 11.27 1.02 -9.76
C ALA A 106 10.76 1.70 -8.47
N ILE A 107 10.73 0.99 -7.34
CA ILE A 107 10.33 1.54 -6.04
C ILE A 107 11.27 2.65 -5.60
N LYS A 108 12.58 2.46 -5.73
CA LYS A 108 13.54 3.53 -5.42
C LYS A 108 13.38 4.74 -6.34
N GLY A 109 13.14 4.50 -7.63
CA GLY A 109 13.00 5.54 -8.64
C GLY A 109 11.73 6.38 -8.50
N CYS A 110 10.63 5.80 -8.06
CA CYS A 110 9.36 6.53 -7.91
C CYS A 110 9.37 7.52 -6.73
N GLY A 111 10.23 7.31 -5.74
CA GLY A 111 10.38 8.20 -4.58
C GLY A 111 9.21 8.23 -3.60
N LEU A 112 8.17 7.42 -3.82
CA LEU A 112 7.03 7.34 -2.91
C LEU A 112 7.31 6.38 -1.74
N PRO A 113 6.85 6.70 -0.51
CA PRO A 113 6.94 5.76 0.60
C PRO A 113 6.18 4.48 0.25
N THR A 114 6.90 3.36 0.24
CA THR A 114 6.39 2.06 -0.15
C THR A 114 6.50 1.07 1.01
N VAL A 115 5.46 0.30 1.26
CA VAL A 115 5.47 -0.81 2.24
C VAL A 115 5.32 -2.13 1.50
N GLU A 116 6.29 -3.03 1.67
CA GLU A 116 6.17 -4.42 1.22
C GLU A 116 5.31 -5.21 2.19
N LEU A 117 4.45 -6.08 1.68
CA LEU A 117 3.63 -6.94 2.53
C LEU A 117 3.49 -8.36 1.97
N HIS A 118 3.25 -9.32 2.87
CA HIS A 118 2.96 -10.71 2.55
C HIS A 118 1.90 -11.26 3.48
N LEU A 119 1.03 -12.17 2.97
CA LEU A 119 0.03 -12.84 3.79
C LEU A 119 0.68 -13.89 4.70
N SER A 120 1.55 -14.74 4.14
CA SER A 120 2.28 -15.76 4.90
C SER A 120 3.49 -15.15 5.61
N ASN A 121 4.03 -15.87 6.58
CA ASN A 121 5.33 -15.57 7.15
C ASN A 121 6.44 -16.22 6.29
N PRO A 122 7.23 -15.45 5.50
CA PRO A 122 8.26 -16.01 4.65
C PRO A 122 9.35 -16.76 5.44
N ASP A 123 9.63 -16.34 6.67
CA ASP A 123 10.67 -16.95 7.51
C ASP A 123 10.27 -18.36 8.03
N ALA A 124 8.99 -18.67 8.02
CA ALA A 124 8.45 -19.98 8.39
C ALA A 124 8.28 -20.93 7.19
N ARG A 125 8.75 -20.54 6.00
CA ARG A 125 8.61 -21.30 4.76
C ARG A 125 9.98 -21.78 4.24
N GLU A 126 10.06 -22.11 2.96
CA GLU A 126 11.27 -22.60 2.31
C GLU A 126 12.38 -21.52 2.40
N GLU A 127 13.61 -21.96 2.55
CA GLU A 127 14.77 -21.08 2.81
C GLU A 127 14.91 -19.94 1.81
N PHE A 128 14.67 -20.20 0.51
CA PHE A 128 14.77 -19.17 -0.52
C PHE A 128 13.79 -18.02 -0.35
N ARG A 129 12.70 -18.19 0.44
CA ARG A 129 11.69 -17.15 0.70
C ARG A 129 12.10 -16.16 1.77
N ARG A 130 13.14 -16.45 2.54
CA ARG A 130 13.61 -15.55 3.60
C ARG A 130 14.23 -14.27 3.06
N HIS A 131 14.80 -14.34 1.85
CA HIS A 131 15.41 -13.19 1.20
C HIS A 131 14.38 -12.38 0.41
N SER A 132 14.38 -11.04 0.60
CA SER A 132 13.65 -10.10 -0.23
C SER A 132 14.63 -9.16 -0.92
N CYS A 133 14.57 -9.10 -2.26
CA CYS A 133 15.25 -8.08 -3.06
C CYS A 133 14.53 -6.73 -2.97
N VAL A 134 13.23 -6.73 -2.65
CA VAL A 134 12.33 -5.57 -2.69
C VAL A 134 12.35 -4.80 -1.37
N ALA A 135 12.38 -5.50 -0.24
CA ALA A 135 12.33 -4.90 1.10
C ALA A 135 13.32 -3.75 1.34
N PRO A 136 14.60 -3.83 0.88
CA PRO A 136 15.56 -2.75 1.09
C PRO A 136 15.19 -1.43 0.38
N ALA A 137 14.31 -1.46 -0.63
CA ALA A 137 13.80 -0.27 -1.31
C ALA A 137 12.55 0.31 -0.62
N CYS A 138 11.94 -0.42 0.31
CA CYS A 138 10.71 -0.05 0.98
C CYS A 138 10.97 0.65 2.32
N LEU A 139 9.95 1.37 2.80
CA LEU A 139 9.91 1.95 4.13
C LEU A 139 9.97 0.87 5.23
N GLY A 140 9.34 -0.28 4.97
CA GLY A 140 9.29 -1.43 5.85
C GLY A 140 8.57 -2.60 5.23
N ARG A 141 8.56 -3.75 5.94
CA ARG A 141 7.90 -4.99 5.53
C ARG A 141 6.95 -5.49 6.62
N ILE A 142 5.75 -5.91 6.22
CA ILE A 142 4.74 -6.53 7.08
C ILE A 142 4.38 -7.90 6.51
N ALA A 143 4.48 -8.97 7.31
CA ALA A 143 4.26 -10.32 6.84
C ALA A 143 3.68 -11.23 7.93
N GLY A 144 2.93 -12.27 7.54
CA GLY A 144 2.54 -13.35 8.44
C GLY A 144 1.16 -13.22 9.09
N PHE A 145 0.41 -12.16 8.80
CA PHE A 145 -0.91 -11.90 9.41
C PHE A 145 -2.09 -12.21 8.47
N GLY A 146 -1.88 -13.09 7.48
CA GLY A 146 -2.90 -13.42 6.49
C GLY A 146 -3.39 -12.17 5.75
N ALA A 147 -4.68 -12.13 5.48
CA ALA A 147 -5.33 -10.97 4.85
C ALA A 147 -5.18 -9.67 5.68
N GLY A 148 -5.00 -9.79 6.99
CA GLY A 148 -4.75 -8.66 7.90
C GLY A 148 -3.48 -7.88 7.61
N SER A 149 -2.47 -8.51 6.96
CA SER A 149 -1.23 -7.82 6.56
C SER A 149 -1.49 -6.59 5.69
N TYR A 150 -2.49 -6.63 4.81
CA TYR A 150 -2.88 -5.47 3.98
C TYR A 150 -3.38 -4.29 4.82
N GLY A 151 -4.27 -4.56 5.78
CA GLY A 151 -4.82 -3.51 6.67
C GLY A 151 -3.75 -2.91 7.60
N LEU A 152 -2.83 -3.74 8.10
CA LEU A 152 -1.70 -3.29 8.91
C LEU A 152 -0.76 -2.40 8.09
N ALA A 153 -0.46 -2.79 6.84
CA ALA A 153 0.37 -2.00 5.93
C ALA A 153 -0.28 -0.65 5.60
N LEU A 154 -1.60 -0.63 5.35
CA LEU A 154 -2.35 0.62 5.13
C LEU A 154 -2.25 1.55 6.34
N THR A 155 -2.44 1.03 7.55
CA THR A 155 -2.29 1.80 8.79
C THR A 155 -0.89 2.40 8.88
N ALA A 156 0.15 1.57 8.69
CA ALA A 156 1.54 2.00 8.81
C ALA A 156 1.90 3.13 7.83
N VAL A 157 1.48 3.01 6.55
CA VAL A 157 1.80 4.02 5.54
C VAL A 157 1.01 5.32 5.76
N LEU A 158 -0.26 5.25 6.15
CA LEU A 158 -1.06 6.44 6.46
C LEU A 158 -0.50 7.19 7.68
N ASP A 159 -0.08 6.47 8.72
CA ASP A 159 0.57 7.09 9.88
C ASP A 159 1.92 7.73 9.53
N HIS A 160 2.67 7.12 8.59
CA HIS A 160 3.90 7.70 8.06
C HIS A 160 3.62 9.01 7.32
N LEU A 161 2.62 9.04 6.43
CA LEU A 161 2.25 10.25 5.68
C LEU A 161 1.82 11.39 6.60
N VAL A 162 1.05 11.11 7.65
CA VAL A 162 0.69 12.14 8.65
C VAL A 162 1.92 12.71 9.32
N ARG A 163 2.84 11.86 9.80
CA ARG A 163 4.07 12.31 10.47
C ARG A 163 5.00 13.13 9.58
N THR A 164 5.05 12.83 8.29
CA THR A 164 5.94 13.54 7.35
C THR A 164 5.36 14.87 6.86
N ARG A 165 4.03 15.00 6.81
CA ARG A 165 3.35 16.27 6.47
C ARG A 165 3.36 17.29 7.62
N LEU A 166 3.60 16.84 8.85
CA LEU A 166 3.66 17.72 10.04
C LEU A 166 5.08 18.26 10.31
N ARG A 167 6.07 17.89 9.51
CA ARG A 167 7.45 18.37 9.57
C ARG A 167 7.74 19.40 8.49
#